data_46883f0e7adfc0eeb2f898e320642222
#
_entry.id   46883f0e7adfc0eeb2f898e320642222
#
_cell.length_a   1.000
_cell.length_b   1.000
_cell.length_c   1.000
_cell.angle_alpha   90.00
_cell.angle_beta   90.00
_cell.angle_gamma   90.00
#
_symmetry.space_group_name_H-M   'P 1'
#
loop_
_entity.id
_entity.type
_entity.pdbx_description
1 polymer ?
#
loop_
_entity_poly.entity_id
_entity_poly.type
_entity_poly.pdbx_seq_one_letter_code
_entity_poly.pdbx_strand_id
1 'polypeptide(L)'
;IGSRASAKIASMGELCIEFQWGFRALNGYLHELDAVASGVPYSSLGISDRRHARMAVSVISPTGQTISDPYILRNERLTPPGSVAVLQLSGVMTADGDASTPGVQALAANLRQAYANANVDAVVIETNSGGGEVTAMQILVGAVNERNKPMIGFGHMAASGAYGTLAATDEIIGSSQMAQFGSIGAVMTLDKEFLQYFNESYLQIYGDNAPNKNEEFRAALAGDFEPFKSLANKATDQFQAQVAMQRPLTGADAYRKVTLSGRMFDANEAKRRGL
;
A
#
# COMPACT_ATOMS: atom_id res chain seq x y z
N ILE A 1 13.60 16.75 -17.02
CA ILE A 1 12.33 15.99 -16.97
C ILE A 1 12.46 14.85 -15.96
N GLY A 2 13.55 14.08 -15.96
CA GLY A 2 13.85 13.07 -14.94
C GLY A 2 13.78 13.58 -13.49
N SER A 3 14.23 14.81 -13.25
CA SER A 3 14.25 15.45 -11.93
C SER A 3 12.86 15.63 -11.28
N ARG A 4 11.80 15.80 -12.07
CA ARG A 4 10.42 15.94 -11.53
C ARG A 4 9.80 14.62 -11.09
N ALA A 5 10.12 13.53 -11.79
CA ALA A 5 9.67 12.19 -11.40
C ALA A 5 10.38 11.73 -10.11
N SER A 6 11.69 11.91 -10.04
CA SER A 6 12.49 11.63 -8.85
C SER A 6 12.05 12.46 -7.65
N ALA A 7 11.75 13.77 -7.85
CA ALA A 7 11.24 14.63 -6.80
C ALA A 7 9.88 14.19 -6.27
N LYS A 8 8.99 13.68 -7.14
CA LYS A 8 7.69 13.15 -6.71
C LYS A 8 7.83 11.85 -5.92
N ILE A 9 8.77 10.97 -6.30
CA ILE A 9 9.05 9.74 -5.55
C ILE A 9 9.69 10.06 -4.19
N ALA A 10 10.64 11.00 -4.15
CA ALA A 10 11.24 11.49 -2.91
C ALA A 10 10.23 12.21 -2.00
N SER A 11 9.18 12.83 -2.58
CA SER A 11 8.10 13.49 -1.82
C SER A 11 7.03 12.53 -1.29
N MET A 12 7.06 11.25 -1.67
CA MET A 12 6.09 10.24 -1.22
C MET A 12 6.30 9.76 0.22
N GLY A 13 7.28 10.30 0.93
CA GLY A 13 7.53 9.98 2.33
C GLY A 13 8.07 8.57 2.57
N GLU A 14 7.77 8.01 3.73
CA GLU A 14 8.19 6.66 4.10
C GLU A 14 7.44 5.62 3.25
N LEU A 15 8.18 4.88 2.42
CA LEU A 15 7.62 3.83 1.57
C LEU A 15 7.83 2.45 2.19
N CYS A 16 6.73 1.73 2.35
CA CYS A 16 6.72 0.28 2.60
C CYS A 16 6.37 -0.43 1.28
N ILE A 17 7.34 -0.60 0.39
CA ILE A 17 7.13 -1.20 -0.92
C ILE A 17 8.15 -2.29 -1.20
N GLU A 18 7.73 -3.40 -1.80
CA GLU A 18 8.64 -4.42 -2.26
C GLU A 18 9.41 -3.92 -3.50
N PHE A 19 10.74 -4.14 -3.54
CA PHE A 19 11.64 -3.54 -4.53
C PHE A 19 11.26 -3.80 -5.99
N GLN A 20 10.95 -5.06 -6.34
CA GLN A 20 10.62 -5.41 -7.72
C GLN A 20 9.33 -4.73 -8.19
N TRP A 21 8.38 -4.56 -7.30
CA TRP A 21 7.12 -3.89 -7.56
C TRP A 21 7.31 -2.38 -7.72
N GLY A 22 8.07 -1.76 -6.82
CA GLY A 22 8.43 -0.35 -6.89
C GLY A 22 9.18 -0.01 -8.17
N PHE A 23 10.13 -0.87 -8.57
CA PHE A 23 10.89 -0.70 -9.80
C PHE A 23 10.02 -0.81 -11.07
N ARG A 24 9.05 -1.73 -11.11
CA ARG A 24 8.08 -1.83 -12.22
C ARG A 24 7.18 -0.60 -12.31
N ALA A 25 6.66 -0.13 -11.18
CA ALA A 25 5.83 1.07 -11.11
C ALA A 25 6.60 2.31 -11.57
N LEU A 26 7.85 2.46 -11.13
CA LEU A 26 8.75 3.54 -11.55
C LEU A 26 9.02 3.50 -13.06
N ASN A 27 9.38 2.35 -13.61
CA ASN A 27 9.63 2.22 -15.04
C ASN A 27 8.38 2.52 -15.88
N GLY A 28 7.20 2.06 -15.45
CA GLY A 28 5.95 2.41 -16.10
C GLY A 28 5.72 3.92 -16.13
N TYR A 29 5.95 4.60 -15.02
CA TYR A 29 5.80 6.05 -14.91
C TYR A 29 6.84 6.82 -15.73
N LEU A 30 8.10 6.39 -15.76
CA LEU A 30 9.14 6.99 -16.58
C LEU A 30 8.84 6.85 -18.07
N HIS A 31 8.34 5.69 -18.52
CA HIS A 31 7.89 5.51 -19.90
C HIS A 31 6.74 6.45 -20.29
N GLU A 32 5.78 6.66 -19.40
CA GLU A 32 4.68 7.61 -19.62
C GLU A 32 5.20 9.04 -19.73
N LEU A 33 6.17 9.44 -18.90
CA LEU A 33 6.79 10.76 -18.97
C LEU A 33 7.62 10.97 -20.26
N ASP A 34 8.38 9.97 -20.67
CA ASP A 34 9.16 10.04 -21.91
C ASP A 34 8.26 10.14 -23.14
N ALA A 35 7.15 9.42 -23.17
CA ALA A 35 6.16 9.50 -24.24
C ALA A 35 5.53 10.90 -24.30
N VAL A 36 5.14 11.49 -23.17
CA VAL A 36 4.61 12.86 -23.12
C VAL A 36 5.68 13.89 -23.54
N ALA A 37 6.93 13.71 -23.07
CA ALA A 37 8.03 14.57 -23.45
C ALA A 37 8.38 14.49 -24.95
N SER A 38 8.13 13.34 -25.57
CA SER A 38 8.28 13.09 -27.01
C SER A 38 7.08 13.58 -27.86
N GLY A 39 6.13 14.30 -27.25
CA GLY A 39 4.97 14.88 -27.95
C GLY A 39 3.82 13.93 -28.18
N VAL A 40 3.83 12.74 -27.57
CA VAL A 40 2.66 11.82 -27.60
C VAL A 40 1.55 12.43 -26.72
N PRO A 41 0.35 12.67 -27.26
CA PRO A 41 -0.74 13.24 -26.49
C PRO A 41 -1.08 12.34 -25.28
N TYR A 42 -1.23 12.94 -24.11
CA TYR A 42 -1.57 12.23 -22.87
C TYR A 42 -2.83 11.35 -23.01
N SER A 43 -3.79 11.81 -23.82
CA SER A 43 -5.01 11.07 -24.15
C SER A 43 -4.79 9.78 -24.94
N SER A 44 -3.69 9.70 -25.73
CA SER A 44 -3.37 8.51 -26.57
C SER A 44 -2.62 7.42 -25.81
N LEU A 45 -2.15 7.70 -24.57
CA LEU A 45 -1.47 6.73 -23.72
C LEU A 45 -2.43 5.77 -22.99
N GLY A 46 -3.72 5.85 -23.26
CA GLY A 46 -4.76 5.05 -22.58
C GLY A 46 -4.95 5.46 -21.11
N ILE A 47 -4.31 6.55 -20.68
CA ILE A 47 -4.33 7.03 -19.28
C ILE A 47 -5.67 7.69 -18.95
N SER A 48 -6.39 8.22 -19.98
CA SER A 48 -7.71 8.83 -19.79
C SER A 48 -8.76 7.82 -19.32
N ASP A 49 -8.68 6.56 -19.76
CA ASP A 49 -9.59 5.51 -19.29
C ASP A 49 -9.19 5.00 -17.90
N ARG A 50 -7.92 5.13 -17.52
CA ARG A 50 -7.43 4.76 -16.19
C ARG A 50 -7.81 5.77 -15.10
N ARG A 51 -8.12 7.04 -15.45
CA ARG A 51 -8.68 8.01 -14.48
C ARG A 51 -10.01 7.56 -13.88
N HIS A 52 -10.63 6.56 -14.47
CA HIS A 52 -11.81 5.85 -13.96
C HIS A 52 -11.48 4.40 -13.58
N ALA A 53 -10.23 4.01 -13.43
CA ALA A 53 -9.87 2.83 -12.65
C ALA A 53 -10.33 3.09 -11.20
N ARG A 54 -11.65 3.24 -11.08
CA ARG A 54 -12.36 3.18 -9.81
C ARG A 54 -11.90 1.87 -9.22
N MET A 55 -11.47 1.91 -7.98
CA MET A 55 -11.26 0.69 -7.22
C MET A 55 -12.37 -0.26 -7.59
N ALA A 56 -12.01 -1.39 -8.19
CA ALA A 56 -13.01 -2.32 -8.65
C ALA A 56 -13.73 -2.83 -7.40
N VAL A 57 -14.96 -2.36 -7.26
CA VAL A 57 -15.88 -2.79 -6.22
C VAL A 57 -16.92 -3.64 -6.89
N SER A 58 -17.07 -4.84 -6.41
CA SER A 58 -18.12 -5.75 -6.85
C SER A 58 -18.76 -6.44 -5.66
N VAL A 59 -19.90 -7.02 -5.87
CA VAL A 59 -20.49 -7.98 -4.93
C VAL A 59 -20.72 -9.31 -5.63
N ILE A 60 -20.57 -10.40 -4.90
CA ILE A 60 -20.94 -11.73 -5.32
C ILE A 60 -22.26 -12.04 -4.63
N SER A 61 -23.33 -12.25 -5.41
CA SER A 61 -24.65 -12.62 -4.89
C SER A 61 -24.64 -14.05 -4.34
N PRO A 62 -25.64 -14.45 -3.53
CA PRO A 62 -25.78 -15.83 -3.06
C PRO A 62 -25.88 -16.88 -4.18
N THR A 63 -26.27 -16.45 -5.39
CA THR A 63 -26.32 -17.32 -6.56
C THR A 63 -24.98 -17.43 -7.30
N GLY A 64 -23.92 -16.79 -6.79
CA GLY A 64 -22.57 -16.76 -7.40
C GLY A 64 -22.41 -15.74 -8.54
N GLN A 65 -23.41 -14.91 -8.80
CA GLN A 65 -23.30 -13.85 -9.82
C GLN A 65 -22.47 -12.69 -9.30
N THR A 66 -21.43 -12.28 -10.05
CA THR A 66 -20.66 -11.07 -9.79
C THR A 66 -21.39 -9.87 -10.40
N ILE A 67 -21.63 -8.85 -9.58
CA ILE A 67 -22.26 -7.59 -9.97
C ILE A 67 -21.25 -6.48 -9.70
N SER A 68 -20.84 -5.78 -10.75
CA SER A 68 -19.89 -4.67 -10.67
C SER A 68 -20.61 -3.36 -11.01
N ASP A 69 -20.80 -2.53 -10.00
CA ASP A 69 -21.38 -1.20 -10.12
C ASP A 69 -20.67 -0.26 -9.12
N PRO A 70 -20.26 0.94 -9.53
CA PRO A 70 -19.56 1.88 -8.64
C PRO A 70 -20.35 2.30 -7.41
N TYR A 71 -21.65 2.17 -7.42
CA TYR A 71 -22.57 2.58 -6.37
C TYR A 71 -23.16 1.39 -5.61
N ILE A 72 -22.74 0.14 -5.94
CA ILE A 72 -23.37 -1.07 -5.41
C ILE A 72 -23.38 -1.08 -3.88
N LEU A 73 -22.28 -0.70 -3.23
CA LEU A 73 -22.21 -0.69 -1.77
C LEU A 73 -23.00 0.45 -1.12
N ARG A 74 -23.29 1.52 -1.88
CA ARG A 74 -24.06 2.69 -1.38
C ARG A 74 -25.55 2.54 -1.53
N ASN A 75 -26.00 1.55 -2.31
CA ASN A 75 -27.41 1.38 -2.64
C ASN A 75 -27.84 -0.06 -2.40
N GLU A 76 -28.51 -0.28 -1.29
CA GLU A 76 -29.04 -1.61 -0.92
C GLU A 76 -29.97 -2.21 -1.97
N ARG A 77 -30.66 -1.37 -2.79
CA ARG A 77 -31.52 -1.87 -3.88
C ARG A 77 -30.72 -2.52 -5.02
N LEU A 78 -29.45 -2.17 -5.17
CA LEU A 78 -28.56 -2.78 -6.16
C LEU A 78 -27.82 -3.99 -5.59
N THR A 79 -27.76 -4.13 -4.27
CA THR A 79 -27.04 -5.22 -3.58
C THR A 79 -28.04 -6.32 -3.20
N PRO A 80 -27.96 -7.51 -3.79
CA PRO A 80 -28.79 -8.62 -3.37
C PRO A 80 -28.54 -8.98 -1.90
N PRO A 81 -29.57 -9.29 -1.09
CA PRO A 81 -29.37 -9.76 0.27
C PRO A 81 -28.48 -11.00 0.35
N GLY A 82 -27.58 -11.05 1.32
CA GLY A 82 -26.61 -12.15 1.49
C GLY A 82 -25.40 -12.06 0.57
N SER A 83 -25.14 -10.90 -0.01
CA SER A 83 -23.97 -10.69 -0.90
C SER A 83 -22.67 -10.63 -0.13
N VAL A 84 -21.57 -11.02 -0.81
CA VAL A 84 -20.20 -10.80 -0.37
C VAL A 84 -19.60 -9.62 -1.14
N ALA A 85 -19.18 -8.58 -0.44
CA ALA A 85 -18.48 -7.47 -1.06
C ALA A 85 -17.02 -7.85 -1.38
N VAL A 86 -16.58 -7.58 -2.61
CA VAL A 86 -15.19 -7.79 -3.05
C VAL A 86 -14.58 -6.44 -3.40
N LEU A 87 -13.53 -6.08 -2.68
CA LEU A 87 -12.78 -4.84 -2.88
C LEU A 87 -11.35 -5.17 -3.30
N GLN A 88 -10.86 -4.51 -4.35
CA GLN A 88 -9.53 -4.78 -4.88
C GLN A 88 -8.50 -3.80 -4.32
N LEU A 89 -7.40 -4.33 -3.79
CA LEU A 89 -6.20 -3.61 -3.43
C LEU A 89 -5.09 -3.98 -4.43
N SER A 90 -4.87 -3.15 -5.43
CA SER A 90 -3.90 -3.40 -6.49
C SER A 90 -2.99 -2.21 -6.70
N GLY A 91 -1.73 -2.48 -7.06
CA GLY A 91 -0.77 -1.42 -7.35
C GLY A 91 -0.05 -0.89 -6.12
N VAL A 92 0.58 0.27 -6.28
CA VAL A 92 1.27 0.98 -5.19
C VAL A 92 0.23 1.62 -4.28
N MET A 93 0.39 1.43 -2.98
CA MET A 93 -0.47 2.04 -1.96
C MET A 93 -0.02 3.46 -1.66
N THR A 94 -0.86 4.43 -1.99
CA THR A 94 -0.72 5.83 -1.59
C THR A 94 -1.97 6.31 -0.86
N ALA A 95 -1.84 7.25 0.05
CA ALA A 95 -3.00 7.75 0.82
C ALA A 95 -4.05 8.38 -0.09
N ASP A 96 -3.63 9.33 -0.93
CA ASP A 96 -4.53 10.15 -1.77
C ASP A 96 -4.65 9.63 -3.21
N GLY A 97 -3.80 8.70 -3.61
CA GLY A 97 -3.70 8.24 -4.99
C GLY A 97 -2.88 9.16 -5.89
N ASP A 98 -2.83 8.82 -7.16
CA ASP A 98 -2.19 9.60 -8.22
C ASP A 98 -3.08 9.67 -9.46
N ALA A 99 -2.52 10.16 -10.58
CA ALA A 99 -3.27 10.28 -11.84
C ALA A 99 -3.76 8.93 -12.41
N SER A 100 -3.16 7.82 -12.00
CA SER A 100 -3.39 6.47 -12.53
C SER A 100 -3.97 5.48 -11.50
N THR A 101 -3.79 5.75 -10.22
CA THR A 101 -4.15 4.83 -9.14
C THR A 101 -4.98 5.54 -8.08
N PRO A 102 -6.18 5.02 -7.72
CA PRO A 102 -6.96 5.57 -6.61
C PRO A 102 -6.21 5.41 -5.30
N GLY A 103 -6.27 6.43 -4.43
CA GLY A 103 -5.72 6.36 -3.08
C GLY A 103 -6.48 5.39 -2.18
N VAL A 104 -5.81 4.88 -1.17
CA VAL A 104 -6.42 3.94 -0.23
C VAL A 104 -7.53 4.54 0.61
N GLN A 105 -7.64 5.87 0.70
CA GLN A 105 -8.78 6.53 1.34
C GLN A 105 -10.11 6.15 0.66
N ALA A 106 -10.11 6.02 -0.68
CA ALA A 106 -11.28 5.57 -1.42
C ALA A 106 -11.65 4.11 -1.07
N LEU A 107 -10.65 3.22 -0.90
CA LEU A 107 -10.87 1.85 -0.46
C LEU A 107 -11.42 1.80 0.96
N ALA A 108 -10.85 2.57 1.88
CA ALA A 108 -11.33 2.68 3.25
C ALA A 108 -12.79 3.16 3.31
N ALA A 109 -13.15 4.15 2.46
CA ALA A 109 -14.54 4.61 2.35
C ALA A 109 -15.48 3.50 1.82
N ASN A 110 -15.04 2.71 0.83
CA ASN A 110 -15.82 1.59 0.31
C ASN A 110 -15.97 0.45 1.34
N LEU A 111 -14.94 0.18 2.15
CA LEU A 111 -15.04 -0.77 3.28
C LEU A 111 -16.15 -0.34 4.26
N ARG A 112 -16.16 0.93 4.67
CA ARG A 112 -17.20 1.46 5.57
C ARG A 112 -18.60 1.38 4.96
N GLN A 113 -18.72 1.57 3.63
CA GLN A 113 -20.00 1.37 2.93
C GLN A 113 -20.43 -0.10 2.93
N ALA A 114 -19.50 -1.04 2.73
CA ALA A 114 -19.80 -2.47 2.84
C ALA A 114 -20.26 -2.84 4.25
N TYR A 115 -19.67 -2.26 5.29
CA TYR A 115 -20.10 -2.48 6.68
C TYR A 115 -21.49 -1.92 6.97
N ALA A 116 -21.83 -0.78 6.40
CA ALA A 116 -23.14 -0.13 6.58
C ALA A 116 -24.25 -0.77 5.75
N ASN A 117 -23.94 -1.47 4.65
CA ASN A 117 -24.94 -2.05 3.76
C ASN A 117 -25.53 -3.34 4.37
N ALA A 118 -26.83 -3.34 4.71
CA ALA A 118 -27.50 -4.46 5.36
C ALA A 118 -27.54 -5.74 4.50
N ASN A 119 -27.42 -5.63 3.18
CA ASN A 119 -27.45 -6.76 2.24
C ASN A 119 -26.06 -7.40 2.01
N VAL A 120 -25.00 -6.87 2.61
CA VAL A 120 -23.66 -7.45 2.58
C VAL A 120 -23.43 -8.26 3.85
N ASP A 121 -23.13 -9.54 3.71
CA ASP A 121 -22.91 -10.46 4.85
C ASP A 121 -21.42 -10.62 5.19
N ALA A 122 -20.53 -10.48 4.20
CA ALA A 122 -19.09 -10.61 4.38
C ALA A 122 -18.31 -9.73 3.39
N VAL A 123 -17.02 -9.53 3.66
CA VAL A 123 -16.12 -8.71 2.85
C VAL A 123 -14.88 -9.52 2.46
N VAL A 124 -14.43 -9.37 1.22
CA VAL A 124 -13.15 -9.88 0.73
C VAL A 124 -12.30 -8.71 0.25
N ILE A 125 -11.06 -8.64 0.70
CA ILE A 125 -10.04 -7.75 0.13
C ILE A 125 -9.17 -8.59 -0.79
N GLU A 126 -9.39 -8.48 -2.09
CA GLU A 126 -8.55 -9.11 -3.12
C GLU A 126 -7.30 -8.27 -3.35
N THR A 127 -6.12 -8.84 -3.13
CA THR A 127 -4.87 -8.10 -3.07
C THR A 127 -3.85 -8.59 -4.09
N ASN A 128 -3.32 -7.64 -4.88
CA ASN A 128 -2.16 -7.81 -5.74
C ASN A 128 -1.31 -6.53 -5.68
N SER A 129 -0.54 -6.38 -4.58
CA SER A 129 0.18 -5.15 -4.27
C SER A 129 1.51 -5.41 -3.59
N GLY A 130 2.52 -4.64 -3.97
CA GLY A 130 3.83 -4.59 -3.31
C GLY A 130 3.86 -3.73 -2.06
N GLY A 131 2.74 -3.13 -1.67
CA GLY A 131 2.69 -2.16 -0.57
C GLY A 131 2.83 -0.72 -1.04
N GLY A 132 3.31 0.16 -0.18
CA GLY A 132 3.46 1.59 -0.46
C GLY A 132 3.70 2.40 0.81
N GLU A 133 3.05 3.55 0.92
CA GLU A 133 3.21 4.46 2.05
C GLU A 133 2.77 3.85 3.38
N VAL A 134 3.54 4.12 4.44
CA VAL A 134 3.18 3.74 5.81
C VAL A 134 1.82 4.31 6.20
N THR A 135 1.55 5.57 5.86
CA THR A 135 0.26 6.23 6.11
C THR A 135 -0.88 5.51 5.39
N ALA A 136 -0.67 5.06 4.14
CA ALA A 136 -1.67 4.30 3.40
C ALA A 136 -2.00 2.97 4.07
N MET A 137 -0.98 2.25 4.56
CA MET A 137 -1.18 1.03 5.35
C MET A 137 -2.00 1.33 6.62
N GLN A 138 -1.65 2.37 7.38
CA GLN A 138 -2.36 2.72 8.62
C GLN A 138 -3.83 3.07 8.38
N ILE A 139 -4.14 3.80 7.29
CA ILE A 139 -5.52 4.13 6.90
C ILE A 139 -6.32 2.84 6.66
N LEU A 140 -5.78 1.90 5.90
CA LEU A 140 -6.48 0.64 5.60
C LEU A 140 -6.59 -0.27 6.81
N VAL A 141 -5.53 -0.43 7.60
CA VAL A 141 -5.57 -1.20 8.85
C VAL A 141 -6.64 -0.64 9.80
N GLY A 142 -6.72 0.71 9.91
CA GLY A 142 -7.77 1.36 10.68
C GLY A 142 -9.16 0.99 10.17
N ALA A 143 -9.41 1.10 8.86
CA ALA A 143 -10.69 0.76 8.26
C ALA A 143 -11.04 -0.74 8.38
N VAL A 144 -10.05 -1.64 8.27
CA VAL A 144 -10.24 -3.08 8.48
C VAL A 144 -10.60 -3.38 9.93
N ASN A 145 -9.99 -2.71 10.89
CA ASN A 145 -10.28 -2.90 12.32
C ASN A 145 -11.67 -2.37 12.74
N GLU A 146 -12.27 -1.47 11.95
CA GLU A 146 -13.67 -1.00 12.14
C GLU A 146 -14.70 -2.06 11.72
N ARG A 147 -14.29 -3.20 11.15
CA ARG A 147 -15.22 -4.20 10.60
C ARG A 147 -16.21 -4.71 11.63
N ASN A 148 -17.45 -4.88 11.19
CA ASN A 148 -18.55 -5.49 11.91
C ASN A 148 -19.11 -6.74 11.19
N LYS A 149 -18.39 -7.22 10.18
CA LYS A 149 -18.73 -8.38 9.35
C LYS A 149 -17.49 -9.25 9.17
N PRO A 150 -17.64 -10.56 8.93
CA PRO A 150 -16.53 -11.44 8.57
C PRO A 150 -15.75 -10.90 7.38
N MET A 151 -14.42 -10.95 7.45
CA MET A 151 -13.53 -10.41 6.42
C MET A 151 -12.40 -11.37 6.09
N ILE A 152 -12.21 -11.63 4.81
CA ILE A 152 -11.11 -12.43 4.27
C ILE A 152 -10.17 -11.56 3.45
N GLY A 153 -8.87 -11.71 3.69
CA GLY A 153 -7.82 -11.25 2.79
C GLY A 153 -7.52 -12.33 1.75
N PHE A 154 -7.75 -12.05 0.46
CA PHE A 154 -7.42 -12.95 -0.63
C PHE A 154 -6.22 -12.40 -1.42
N GLY A 155 -5.07 -13.10 -1.37
CA GLY A 155 -3.81 -12.59 -1.90
C GLY A 155 -3.28 -13.35 -3.11
N HIS A 156 -2.97 -12.62 -4.17
CA HIS A 156 -2.07 -13.06 -5.26
C HIS A 156 -0.63 -12.72 -4.88
N MET A 157 -0.41 -11.46 -4.54
CA MET A 157 0.75 -10.93 -3.86
C MET A 157 0.29 -9.89 -2.85
N ALA A 158 0.70 -10.05 -1.61
CA ALA A 158 0.52 -9.05 -0.57
C ALA A 158 1.85 -8.83 0.14
N ALA A 159 2.55 -7.77 -0.24
CA ALA A 159 3.85 -7.44 0.33
C ALA A 159 3.79 -6.14 1.13
N SER A 160 4.61 -6.05 2.16
CA SER A 160 4.83 -4.82 2.92
C SER A 160 3.50 -4.23 3.45
N GLY A 161 3.17 -2.95 3.20
CA GLY A 161 1.92 -2.33 3.63
C GLY A 161 0.65 -3.08 3.20
N ALA A 162 0.67 -3.75 2.04
CA ALA A 162 -0.45 -4.58 1.59
C ALA A 162 -0.61 -5.82 2.46
N TYR A 163 0.49 -6.46 2.86
CA TYR A 163 0.45 -7.55 3.83
C TYR A 163 -0.05 -7.04 5.20
N GLY A 164 0.43 -5.88 5.65
CA GLY A 164 -0.04 -5.26 6.89
C GLY A 164 -1.57 -5.06 6.91
N THR A 165 -2.16 -4.72 5.76
CA THR A 165 -3.62 -4.62 5.60
C THR A 165 -4.29 -5.98 5.72
N LEU A 166 -3.80 -7.01 5.01
CA LEU A 166 -4.36 -8.35 5.10
C LEU A 166 -4.17 -8.98 6.48
N ALA A 167 -3.07 -8.68 7.16
CA ALA A 167 -2.83 -9.17 8.52
C ALA A 167 -3.93 -8.76 9.51
N ALA A 168 -4.63 -7.66 9.24
CA ALA A 168 -5.74 -7.20 10.06
C ALA A 168 -7.08 -7.90 9.75
N THR A 169 -7.20 -8.71 8.70
CA THR A 169 -8.43 -9.48 8.38
C THR A 169 -8.56 -10.73 9.28
N ASP A 170 -9.73 -11.36 9.28
CA ASP A 170 -9.97 -12.57 10.10
C ASP A 170 -9.15 -13.75 9.60
N GLU A 171 -9.07 -13.92 8.27
CA GLU A 171 -8.32 -15.01 7.63
C GLU A 171 -7.63 -14.51 6.36
N ILE A 172 -6.48 -15.10 6.01
CA ILE A 172 -5.77 -14.84 4.76
C ILE A 172 -5.77 -16.13 3.92
N ILE A 173 -6.19 -15.99 2.67
CA ILE A 173 -6.21 -17.08 1.68
C ILE A 173 -5.31 -16.71 0.51
N GLY A 174 -4.34 -17.55 0.20
CA GLY A 174 -3.53 -17.43 -1.01
C GLY A 174 -4.29 -17.89 -2.25
N SER A 175 -4.23 -17.15 -3.35
CA SER A 175 -4.85 -17.51 -4.63
C SER A 175 -4.26 -18.79 -5.23
N SER A 176 -3.04 -19.14 -4.84
CA SER A 176 -2.34 -20.36 -5.23
C SER A 176 -1.20 -20.64 -4.24
N GLN A 177 -0.56 -21.81 -4.36
CA GLN A 177 0.64 -22.13 -3.58
C GLN A 177 1.80 -21.16 -3.85
N MET A 178 1.81 -20.51 -5.02
CA MET A 178 2.84 -19.53 -5.41
C MET A 178 2.50 -18.10 -5.03
N ALA A 179 1.33 -17.85 -4.41
CA ALA A 179 1.01 -16.53 -3.88
C ALA A 179 2.07 -16.09 -2.87
N GLN A 180 2.38 -14.80 -2.83
CA GLN A 180 3.51 -14.26 -2.08
C GLN A 180 3.04 -13.35 -0.95
N PHE A 181 3.59 -13.54 0.25
CA PHE A 181 3.24 -12.80 1.45
C PHE A 181 4.48 -12.39 2.24
N GLY A 182 4.43 -11.23 2.93
CA GLY A 182 5.53 -10.81 3.79
C GLY A 182 6.09 -9.42 3.47
N SER A 183 7.42 -9.30 3.33
CA SER A 183 8.10 -8.00 3.20
C SER A 183 7.77 -7.04 4.36
N ILE A 184 7.77 -7.58 5.60
CA ILE A 184 7.39 -6.84 6.81
C ILE A 184 8.55 -5.97 7.25
N GLY A 185 8.48 -4.68 6.93
CA GLY A 185 9.51 -3.70 7.20
C GLY A 185 9.28 -2.40 6.43
N ALA A 186 10.05 -1.37 6.78
CA ALA A 186 10.04 -0.08 6.12
C ALA A 186 11.38 0.19 5.43
N VAL A 187 11.34 0.90 4.31
CA VAL A 187 12.50 1.38 3.57
C VAL A 187 12.33 2.86 3.26
N MET A 188 13.41 3.61 3.39
CA MET A 188 13.48 4.98 2.89
C MET A 188 14.39 5.02 1.66
N THR A 189 13.90 5.68 0.61
CA THR A 189 14.66 5.88 -0.62
C THR A 189 14.89 7.36 -0.82
N LEU A 190 16.16 7.77 -0.88
CA LEU A 190 16.57 9.13 -1.12
C LEU A 190 17.25 9.23 -2.50
N ASP A 191 16.89 10.26 -3.25
CA ASP A 191 17.53 10.58 -4.51
C ASP A 191 18.81 11.36 -4.24
N LYS A 192 19.96 10.77 -4.56
CA LYS A 192 21.28 11.39 -4.34
C LYS A 192 21.52 12.62 -5.20
N GLU A 193 21.05 12.60 -6.45
CA GLU A 193 21.18 13.75 -7.37
C GLU A 193 20.32 14.91 -6.90
N PHE A 194 19.11 14.61 -6.38
CA PHE A 194 18.25 15.62 -5.77
C PHE A 194 18.88 16.23 -4.51
N LEU A 195 19.45 15.42 -3.62
CA LEU A 195 20.13 15.93 -2.42
C LEU A 195 21.30 16.84 -2.78
N GLN A 196 22.12 16.44 -3.75
CA GLN A 196 23.25 17.26 -4.23
C GLN A 196 22.74 18.56 -4.85
N TYR A 197 21.80 18.50 -5.79
CA TYR A 197 21.21 19.68 -6.42
C TYR A 197 20.59 20.63 -5.40
N PHE A 198 19.87 20.09 -4.43
CA PHE A 198 19.24 20.89 -3.39
C PHE A 198 20.28 21.62 -2.54
N ASN A 199 21.33 20.91 -2.12
CA ASN A 199 22.41 21.49 -1.31
C ASN A 199 23.19 22.59 -2.05
N GLU A 200 23.35 22.46 -3.37
CA GLU A 200 24.04 23.44 -4.21
C GLU A 200 23.18 24.66 -4.57
N SER A 201 21.86 24.49 -4.69
CA SER A 201 20.94 25.47 -5.25
C SER A 201 20.08 26.21 -4.23
N TYR A 202 19.95 25.69 -3.00
CA TYR A 202 19.06 26.25 -1.99
C TYR A 202 19.77 26.51 -0.67
N LEU A 203 19.51 27.69 -0.09
CA LEU A 203 19.89 28.03 1.27
C LEU A 203 18.65 27.92 2.17
N GLN A 204 18.74 27.10 3.22
CA GLN A 204 17.70 26.99 4.23
C GLN A 204 18.06 27.79 5.48
N ILE A 205 17.16 28.65 5.93
CA ILE A 205 17.31 29.46 7.14
C ILE A 205 16.27 28.99 8.15
N TYR A 206 16.70 28.62 9.33
CA TYR A 206 15.86 28.12 10.41
C TYR A 206 15.78 29.13 11.54
N GLY A 207 14.62 29.20 12.20
CA GLY A 207 14.46 30.01 13.41
C GLY A 207 15.16 29.36 14.61
N ASP A 208 15.71 30.19 15.47
CA ASP A 208 16.51 29.76 16.63
C ASP A 208 15.70 28.88 17.61
N ASN A 209 14.38 29.09 17.66
CA ASN A 209 13.50 28.37 18.58
C ASN A 209 13.03 26.99 18.03
N ALA A 210 13.53 26.57 16.86
CA ALA A 210 13.18 25.28 16.24
C ALA A 210 14.44 24.55 15.72
N PRO A 211 15.41 24.22 16.59
CA PRO A 211 16.71 23.69 16.20
C PRO A 211 16.62 22.30 15.51
N ASN A 212 15.59 21.54 15.77
CA ASN A 212 15.40 20.18 15.22
C ASN A 212 14.49 20.15 13.99
N LYS A 213 14.08 21.32 13.48
CA LYS A 213 13.24 21.33 12.27
C LYS A 213 14.01 20.77 11.07
N ASN A 214 13.41 19.77 10.38
CA ASN A 214 14.01 19.04 9.26
C ASN A 214 15.38 18.44 9.59
N GLU A 215 15.56 17.95 10.82
CA GLU A 215 16.83 17.40 11.29
C GLU A 215 17.33 16.27 10.38
N GLU A 216 16.44 15.35 10.00
CA GLU A 216 16.75 14.21 9.16
C GLU A 216 17.24 14.65 7.77
N PHE A 217 16.57 15.63 7.17
CA PHE A 217 16.92 16.11 5.85
C PHE A 217 18.24 16.90 5.88
N ARG A 218 18.48 17.72 6.93
CA ARG A 218 19.75 18.45 7.11
C ARG A 218 20.92 17.50 7.32
N ALA A 219 20.73 16.46 8.12
CA ALA A 219 21.72 15.42 8.34
C ALA A 219 22.06 14.71 7.01
N ALA A 220 21.04 14.37 6.21
CA ALA A 220 21.25 13.73 4.91
C ALA A 220 22.01 14.63 3.90
N LEU A 221 21.74 15.95 3.89
CA LEU A 221 22.52 16.90 3.09
C LEU A 221 23.99 16.97 3.52
N ALA A 222 24.28 16.69 4.80
CA ALA A 222 25.62 16.57 5.34
C ALA A 222 26.24 15.17 5.18
N GLY A 223 25.52 14.21 4.57
CA GLY A 223 25.95 12.83 4.38
C GLY A 223 25.72 11.91 5.57
N ASP A 224 24.98 12.36 6.61
CA ASP A 224 24.56 11.56 7.74
C ASP A 224 23.12 11.05 7.54
N PHE A 225 22.96 9.72 7.41
CA PHE A 225 21.67 9.07 7.17
C PHE A 225 21.11 8.35 8.43
N GLU A 226 21.78 8.45 9.58
CA GLU A 226 21.33 7.80 10.81
C GLU A 226 19.97 8.31 11.31
N PRO A 227 19.59 9.60 11.21
CA PRO A 227 18.26 10.04 11.56
C PRO A 227 17.16 9.39 10.69
N PHE A 228 17.36 9.29 9.38
CA PHE A 228 16.43 8.60 8.48
C PHE A 228 16.36 7.09 8.77
N LYS A 229 17.48 6.45 9.07
CA LYS A 229 17.51 5.04 9.46
C LYS A 229 16.76 4.82 10.78
N SER A 230 16.85 5.76 11.72
CA SER A 230 16.08 5.72 12.97
C SER A 230 14.57 5.76 12.71
N LEU A 231 14.11 6.62 11.80
CA LEU A 231 12.69 6.66 11.39
C LEU A 231 12.25 5.35 10.73
N ALA A 232 13.06 4.79 9.81
CA ALA A 232 12.76 3.51 9.17
C ALA A 232 12.71 2.36 10.18
N ASN A 233 13.61 2.33 11.17
CA ASN A 233 13.58 1.35 12.25
C ASN A 233 12.29 1.48 13.08
N LYS A 234 11.92 2.69 13.49
CA LYS A 234 10.69 2.94 14.23
C LYS A 234 9.44 2.47 13.47
N ALA A 235 9.35 2.78 12.17
CA ALA A 235 8.26 2.31 11.33
C ALA A 235 8.25 0.78 11.20
N THR A 236 9.43 0.16 11.05
CA THR A 236 9.59 -1.30 11.02
C THR A 236 9.12 -1.94 12.32
N ASP A 237 9.57 -1.44 13.47
CA ASP A 237 9.20 -1.97 14.79
C ASP A 237 7.69 -1.90 15.03
N GLN A 238 7.05 -0.79 14.65
CA GLN A 238 5.59 -0.62 14.74
C GLN A 238 4.85 -1.61 13.83
N PHE A 239 5.32 -1.79 12.61
CA PHE A 239 4.73 -2.74 11.67
C PHE A 239 4.87 -4.19 12.15
N GLN A 240 6.06 -4.59 12.62
CA GLN A 240 6.29 -5.92 13.19
C GLN A 240 5.41 -6.19 14.40
N ALA A 241 5.28 -5.21 15.31
CA ALA A 241 4.40 -5.31 16.46
C ALA A 241 2.93 -5.47 16.06
N GLN A 242 2.47 -4.72 15.05
CA GLN A 242 1.11 -4.84 14.52
C GLN A 242 0.85 -6.25 13.98
N VAL A 243 1.75 -6.79 13.13
CA VAL A 243 1.61 -8.15 12.60
C VAL A 243 1.62 -9.19 13.71
N ALA A 244 2.51 -9.06 14.70
CA ALA A 244 2.59 -9.98 15.81
C ALA A 244 1.33 -9.99 16.70
N MET A 245 0.60 -8.87 16.77
CA MET A 245 -0.69 -8.80 17.48
C MET A 245 -1.84 -9.43 16.68
N GLN A 246 -1.77 -9.37 15.35
CA GLN A 246 -2.87 -9.76 14.47
C GLN A 246 -2.75 -11.20 13.94
N ARG A 247 -1.56 -11.78 13.94
CA ARG A 247 -1.28 -13.11 13.39
C ARG A 247 -0.71 -14.06 14.42
N PRO A 248 -1.11 -15.36 14.39
CA PRO A 248 -0.64 -16.39 15.30
C PRO A 248 0.76 -16.89 14.91
N LEU A 249 1.76 -15.99 14.94
CA LEU A 249 3.12 -16.31 14.53
C LEU A 249 3.65 -17.57 15.24
N THR A 250 4.17 -18.50 14.47
CA THR A 250 4.63 -19.81 14.95
C THR A 250 6.13 -19.80 15.31
N GLY A 251 6.54 -20.83 16.05
CA GLY A 251 7.95 -21.12 16.33
C GLY A 251 8.56 -20.31 17.44
N ALA A 252 9.84 -20.57 17.71
CA ALA A 252 10.66 -19.86 18.69
C ALA A 252 11.03 -18.44 18.19
N ASP A 253 11.53 -17.60 19.10
CA ASP A 253 11.86 -16.19 18.80
C ASP A 253 12.79 -16.00 17.59
N ALA A 254 13.78 -16.87 17.42
CA ALA A 254 14.69 -16.80 16.27
C ALA A 254 13.93 -17.02 14.94
N TYR A 255 12.97 -17.94 14.91
CA TYR A 255 12.14 -18.20 13.74
C TYR A 255 11.19 -17.04 13.44
N ARG A 256 10.56 -16.49 14.48
CA ARG A 256 9.70 -15.30 14.39
C ARG A 256 10.46 -14.08 13.89
N LYS A 257 11.71 -13.87 14.35
CA LYS A 257 12.59 -12.81 13.85
C LYS A 257 12.81 -12.93 12.34
N VAL A 258 13.04 -14.14 11.82
CA VAL A 258 13.16 -14.37 10.36
C VAL A 258 11.85 -14.07 9.64
N THR A 259 10.70 -14.45 10.22
CA THR A 259 9.37 -14.18 9.67
C THR A 259 9.12 -12.68 9.50
N LEU A 260 9.54 -11.89 10.46
CA LEU A 260 9.35 -10.44 10.50
C LEU A 260 10.49 -9.63 9.86
N SER A 261 11.50 -10.28 9.26
CA SER A 261 12.73 -9.62 8.80
C SER A 261 12.68 -9.00 7.39
N GLY A 262 11.49 -8.75 6.84
CA GLY A 262 11.33 -8.20 5.50
C GLY A 262 11.40 -9.23 4.37
N ARG A 263 11.41 -10.53 4.67
CA ARG A 263 11.40 -11.59 3.64
C ARG A 263 10.01 -11.80 3.05
N MET A 264 9.98 -12.24 1.80
CA MET A 264 8.80 -12.78 1.15
C MET A 264 8.75 -14.30 1.31
N PHE A 265 7.54 -14.82 1.41
CA PHE A 265 7.27 -16.25 1.58
C PHE A 265 6.15 -16.65 0.61
N ASP A 266 6.25 -17.86 0.01
CA ASP A 266 5.11 -18.45 -0.67
C ASP A 266 3.97 -18.79 0.31
N ALA A 267 2.78 -19.09 -0.22
CA ALA A 267 1.61 -19.34 0.61
C ALA A 267 1.80 -20.48 1.63
N ASN A 268 2.51 -21.55 1.23
CA ASN A 268 2.76 -22.69 2.12
C ASN A 268 3.71 -22.32 3.27
N GLU A 269 4.78 -21.59 2.95
CA GLU A 269 5.72 -21.15 3.97
C GLU A 269 5.10 -20.07 4.86
N ALA A 270 4.35 -19.12 4.29
CA ALA A 270 3.60 -18.11 5.06
C ALA A 270 2.65 -18.78 6.07
N LYS A 271 1.87 -19.78 5.64
CA LYS A 271 1.01 -20.57 6.53
C LYS A 271 1.79 -21.25 7.65
N ARG A 272 2.93 -21.89 7.35
CA ARG A 272 3.79 -22.52 8.38
C ARG A 272 4.32 -21.49 9.39
N ARG A 273 4.49 -20.25 8.98
CA ARG A 273 4.99 -19.15 9.84
C ARG A 273 3.89 -18.47 10.64
N GLY A 274 2.62 -18.76 10.34
CA GLY A 274 1.46 -18.13 10.96
C GLY A 274 1.17 -16.72 10.43
N LEU A 275 1.60 -16.44 9.20
CA LEU A 275 1.29 -15.19 8.49
C LEU A 275 -0.09 -15.23 7.84
#